data_f4f07077b5e2f14b073520ede23d68da
#
_entry.id   f4f07077b5e2f14b073520ede23d68da
#
_cell.length_a   1.000
_cell.length_b   1.000
_cell.length_c   1.000
_cell.angle_alpha   90.00
_cell.angle_beta   90.00
_cell.angle_gamma   90.00
#
_symmetry.space_group_name_H-M   'P 1'
#
loop_
_entity.id
_entity.type
_entity.pdbx_description
1 polymer ?
#
loop_
_entity_poly.entity_id
_entity_poly.type
_entity_poly.pdbx_seq_one_letter_code
_entity_poly.pdbx_strand_id
1 'polypeptide(L)'
;MPQIREERIRAADGHEFAGHLVVPESGSGPGMIVVQEIFGLTDYIKGVCTRLSELGYVALAPALYSRIDPDVALDERQPDAMPLAFGMMQRLDVPQAVRDAAEALAHLRTLPEVRDGRAGIIGFCLGGGIAYFVAADSDPDVAVCYYGSAIPAELGRAGKVHCPVLFEFGDADEYISAEQREAVKQAFEGRPHTEFHVHSGANHAFDNHNASLFHHPEAAARAWEETSAFLSREFPV
;
A
#
# COMPACT_ATOMS: atom_id res chain seq x y z
N MET A 1 -21.89 -0.33 11.18
CA MET A 1 -20.98 0.62 10.50
C MET A 1 -19.57 0.39 11.01
N PRO A 2 -18.55 0.46 10.19
CA PRO A 2 -17.16 0.31 10.63
C PRO A 2 -16.80 1.34 11.70
N GLN A 3 -15.91 0.98 12.61
CA GLN A 3 -15.39 1.89 13.62
C GLN A 3 -14.13 2.56 13.09
N ILE A 4 -14.06 3.89 13.16
CA ILE A 4 -12.92 4.67 12.69
C ILE A 4 -12.31 5.39 13.89
N ARG A 5 -10.98 5.28 14.04
CA ARG A 5 -10.23 6.03 15.05
C ARG A 5 -8.81 6.35 14.58
N GLU A 6 -8.23 7.33 15.20
CA GLU A 6 -6.78 7.52 15.12
C GLU A 6 -6.09 6.49 16.03
N GLU A 7 -5.08 5.84 15.51
CA GLU A 7 -4.24 4.92 16.25
C GLU A 7 -2.86 5.53 16.44
N ARG A 8 -2.25 5.35 17.62
CA ARG A 8 -0.90 5.83 17.90
C ARG A 8 0.09 4.69 17.80
N ILE A 9 1.05 4.83 16.91
CA ILE A 9 2.09 3.86 16.65
C ILE A 9 3.41 4.37 17.24
N ARG A 10 4.17 3.49 17.88
CA ARG A 10 5.49 3.82 18.40
C ARG A 10 6.55 2.96 17.74
N ALA A 11 7.47 3.61 17.01
CA ALA A 11 8.62 2.96 16.41
C ALA A 11 9.69 2.58 17.44
N ALA A 12 10.57 1.65 17.09
CA ALA A 12 11.63 1.15 17.96
C ALA A 12 12.62 2.24 18.41
N ASP A 13 12.80 3.29 17.63
CA ASP A 13 13.63 4.46 17.98
C ASP A 13 12.94 5.45 18.91
N GLY A 14 11.69 5.17 19.30
CA GLY A 14 10.87 6.01 20.17
C GLY A 14 10.06 7.08 19.47
N HIS A 15 10.15 7.20 18.13
CA HIS A 15 9.28 8.08 17.36
C HIS A 15 7.84 7.62 17.45
N GLU A 16 6.90 8.55 17.71
CA GLU A 16 5.47 8.28 17.71
C GLU A 16 4.80 8.95 16.51
N PHE A 17 3.92 8.22 15.84
CA PHE A 17 3.17 8.72 14.70
C PHE A 17 1.75 8.20 14.67
N ALA A 18 0.87 8.96 14.04
CA ALA A 18 -0.52 8.61 13.90
C ALA A 18 -0.75 7.61 12.76
N GLY A 19 -1.85 6.87 12.87
CA GLY A 19 -2.41 6.06 11.79
C GLY A 19 -3.92 6.16 11.77
N HIS A 20 -4.51 6.07 10.58
CA HIS A 20 -5.96 5.99 10.40
C HIS A 20 -6.39 4.52 10.46
N LEU A 21 -7.07 4.14 11.52
CA LEU A 21 -7.56 2.77 11.74
C LEU A 21 -9.04 2.67 11.42
N VAL A 22 -9.41 1.66 10.63
CA VAL A 22 -10.79 1.29 10.33
C VAL A 22 -11.01 -0.18 10.71
N VAL A 23 -11.90 -0.41 11.67
CA VAL A 23 -12.29 -1.75 12.12
C VAL A 23 -13.58 -2.15 11.41
N PRO A 24 -13.69 -3.37 10.83
CA PRO A 24 -14.88 -3.81 10.13
C PRO A 24 -16.11 -3.91 11.06
N GLU A 25 -17.29 -3.94 10.49
CA GLU A 25 -18.56 -4.03 11.27
C GLU A 25 -18.64 -5.30 12.12
N SER A 26 -17.95 -6.37 11.69
CA SER A 26 -17.77 -7.61 12.49
C SER A 26 -17.00 -7.41 13.80
N GLY A 27 -16.32 -6.28 13.97
CA GLY A 27 -15.51 -5.95 15.14
C GLY A 27 -14.12 -6.59 15.15
N SER A 28 -13.81 -7.50 14.24
CA SER A 28 -12.47 -8.12 14.13
C SER A 28 -12.25 -8.75 12.75
N GLY A 29 -10.96 -8.91 12.38
CA GLY A 29 -10.54 -9.55 11.14
C GLY A 29 -9.02 -9.63 11.06
N PRO A 30 -8.45 -10.18 9.97
CA PRO A 30 -7.03 -10.02 9.70
C PRO A 30 -6.67 -8.55 9.51
N GLY A 31 -5.44 -8.15 9.86
CA GLY A 31 -4.95 -6.78 9.70
C GLY A 31 -4.49 -6.50 8.27
N MET A 32 -4.58 -5.24 7.83
CA MET A 32 -4.02 -4.79 6.57
C MET A 32 -3.41 -3.38 6.74
N ILE A 33 -2.10 -3.25 6.56
CA ILE A 33 -1.44 -1.94 6.45
C ILE A 33 -1.72 -1.36 5.07
N VAL A 34 -2.14 -0.09 5.01
CA VAL A 34 -2.37 0.64 3.76
C VAL A 34 -1.32 1.73 3.63
N VAL A 35 -0.43 1.60 2.66
CA VAL A 35 0.69 2.53 2.49
C VAL A 35 0.35 3.59 1.45
N GLN A 36 0.51 4.84 1.88
CA GLN A 36 0.18 6.05 1.15
C GLN A 36 0.97 6.25 -0.16
N GLU A 37 0.39 7.03 -1.06
CA GLU A 37 1.10 7.63 -2.20
C GLU A 37 1.98 8.81 -1.76
N ILE A 38 2.53 9.57 -2.71
CA ILE A 38 3.36 10.75 -2.41
C ILE A 38 2.59 11.91 -1.76
N PHE A 39 1.26 11.86 -1.73
CA PHE A 39 0.40 12.94 -1.20
C PHE A 39 0.17 12.87 0.32
N GLY A 40 0.64 11.81 0.98
CA GLY A 40 0.43 11.62 2.41
C GLY A 40 -0.85 10.84 2.73
N LEU A 41 -1.36 11.00 3.96
CA LEU A 41 -2.54 10.26 4.45
C LEU A 41 -3.85 10.95 4.00
N THR A 42 -4.10 10.90 2.69
CA THR A 42 -5.23 11.58 2.03
C THR A 42 -6.57 10.86 2.22
N ASP A 43 -7.66 11.52 1.80
CA ASP A 43 -8.99 10.92 1.80
C ASP A 43 -9.08 9.69 0.89
N TYR A 44 -8.30 9.64 -0.21
CA TYR A 44 -8.20 8.44 -1.04
C TYR A 44 -7.66 7.25 -0.24
N ILE A 45 -6.53 7.41 0.45
CA ILE A 45 -5.92 6.34 1.26
C ILE A 45 -6.84 5.91 2.42
N LYS A 46 -7.50 6.86 3.09
CA LYS A 46 -8.52 6.58 4.10
C LYS A 46 -9.71 5.82 3.50
N GLY A 47 -10.09 6.15 2.27
CA GLY A 47 -11.11 5.43 1.50
C GLY A 47 -10.71 3.98 1.21
N VAL A 48 -9.43 3.71 0.91
CA VAL A 48 -8.91 2.34 0.75
C VAL A 48 -9.05 1.54 2.06
N CYS A 49 -8.76 2.17 3.22
CA CYS A 49 -9.00 1.51 4.52
C CYS A 49 -10.48 1.13 4.69
N THR A 50 -11.40 2.00 4.28
CA THR A 50 -12.83 1.71 4.32
C THR A 50 -13.20 0.55 3.39
N ARG A 51 -12.72 0.55 2.13
CA ARG A 51 -12.93 -0.55 1.16
C ARG A 51 -12.45 -1.90 1.71
N LEU A 52 -11.28 -1.93 2.37
CA LEU A 52 -10.76 -3.15 3.02
C LEU A 52 -11.61 -3.58 4.22
N SER A 53 -12.11 -2.63 5.01
CA SER A 53 -12.99 -2.96 6.13
C SER A 53 -14.34 -3.55 5.69
N GLU A 54 -14.85 -3.15 4.53
CA GLU A 54 -16.03 -3.74 3.90
C GLU A 54 -15.81 -5.20 3.48
N LEU A 55 -14.56 -5.56 3.16
CA LEU A 55 -14.13 -6.94 2.92
C LEU A 55 -13.85 -7.72 4.22
N GLY A 56 -13.91 -7.07 5.39
CA GLY A 56 -13.74 -7.70 6.70
C GLY A 56 -12.33 -7.55 7.31
N TYR A 57 -11.43 -6.76 6.71
CA TYR A 57 -10.09 -6.52 7.25
C TYR A 57 -10.07 -5.36 8.25
N VAL A 58 -9.20 -5.45 9.25
CA VAL A 58 -8.82 -4.32 10.12
C VAL A 58 -7.73 -3.53 9.39
N ALA A 59 -8.08 -2.36 8.84
CA ALA A 59 -7.17 -1.59 7.99
C ALA A 59 -6.53 -0.43 8.75
N LEU A 60 -5.20 -0.29 8.66
CA LEU A 60 -4.43 0.78 9.29
C LEU A 60 -3.54 1.48 8.26
N ALA A 61 -3.75 2.77 8.04
CA ALA A 61 -2.88 3.60 7.21
C ALA A 61 -1.98 4.48 8.10
N PRO A 62 -0.67 4.19 8.20
CA PRO A 62 0.28 4.98 8.98
C PRO A 62 0.66 6.27 8.27
N ALA A 63 0.86 7.37 9.03
CA ALA A 63 1.33 8.66 8.52
C ALA A 63 2.85 8.64 8.31
N LEU A 64 3.33 8.11 7.17
CA LEU A 64 4.77 7.89 6.93
C LEU A 64 5.58 9.16 6.70
N TYR A 65 4.92 10.32 6.51
CA TYR A 65 5.60 11.61 6.48
C TYR A 65 5.78 12.25 7.87
N SER A 66 5.34 11.60 8.94
CA SER A 66 5.33 12.13 10.30
C SER A 66 6.68 12.66 10.81
N ARG A 67 7.78 12.12 10.30
CA ARG A 67 9.14 12.59 10.63
C ARG A 67 9.51 13.91 9.94
N ILE A 68 8.73 14.32 8.94
CA ILE A 68 8.93 15.56 8.18
C ILE A 68 7.86 16.57 8.57
N ASP A 69 6.60 16.12 8.50
CA ASP A 69 5.41 16.88 8.85
C ASP A 69 4.28 15.88 9.19
N PRO A 70 3.80 15.83 10.45
CA PRO A 70 2.83 14.83 10.88
C PRO A 70 1.44 15.01 10.25
N ASP A 71 1.13 16.21 9.76
CA ASP A 71 -0.20 16.57 9.28
C ASP A 71 -0.33 16.55 7.73
N VAL A 72 0.67 16.02 7.02
CA VAL A 72 0.65 16.00 5.55
C VAL A 72 -0.47 15.12 5.01
N ALA A 73 -1.42 15.76 4.37
CA ALA A 73 -2.48 15.18 3.54
C ALA A 73 -2.79 16.18 2.43
N LEU A 74 -2.08 16.06 1.31
CA LEU A 74 -2.23 16.99 0.18
C LEU A 74 -3.46 16.60 -0.63
N ASP A 75 -4.35 17.56 -0.90
CA ASP A 75 -5.52 17.33 -1.76
C ASP A 75 -5.06 17.21 -3.22
N GLU A 76 -5.11 16.01 -3.78
CA GLU A 76 -4.66 15.66 -5.13
C GLU A 76 -5.38 16.46 -6.24
N ARG A 77 -6.55 17.03 -5.92
CA ARG A 77 -7.35 17.86 -6.83
C ARG A 77 -6.82 19.28 -7.00
N GLN A 78 -5.91 19.72 -6.12
CA GLN A 78 -5.34 21.07 -6.18
C GLN A 78 -4.22 21.15 -7.23
N PRO A 79 -4.11 22.29 -7.97
CA PRO A 79 -3.12 22.44 -9.03
C PRO A 79 -1.65 22.36 -8.56
N ASP A 80 -1.38 22.66 -7.30
CA ASP A 80 -0.05 22.67 -6.68
C ASP A 80 0.25 21.38 -5.90
N ALA A 81 -0.68 20.42 -5.87
CA ALA A 81 -0.49 19.17 -5.12
C ALA A 81 0.74 18.37 -5.60
N MET A 82 0.92 18.23 -6.92
CA MET A 82 2.04 17.46 -7.48
C MET A 82 3.41 18.05 -7.13
N PRO A 83 3.71 19.35 -7.35
CA PRO A 83 4.97 19.95 -6.93
C PRO A 83 5.24 19.81 -5.42
N LEU A 84 4.21 20.01 -4.58
CA LEU A 84 4.32 19.85 -3.13
C LEU A 84 4.62 18.39 -2.75
N ALA A 85 3.92 17.43 -3.34
CA ALA A 85 4.11 16.01 -3.09
C ALA A 85 5.49 15.53 -3.50
N PHE A 86 6.02 15.97 -4.65
CA PHE A 86 7.41 15.69 -5.04
C PHE A 86 8.41 16.29 -4.05
N GLY A 87 8.17 17.51 -3.55
CA GLY A 87 8.98 18.13 -2.51
C GLY A 87 8.99 17.32 -1.22
N MET A 88 7.87 16.74 -0.81
CA MET A 88 7.78 15.85 0.35
C MET A 88 8.51 14.54 0.10
N MET A 89 8.30 13.91 -1.06
CA MET A 89 8.98 12.67 -1.44
C MET A 89 10.51 12.81 -1.46
N GLN A 90 11.04 13.93 -1.95
CA GLN A 90 12.49 14.19 -1.97
C GLN A 90 13.09 14.32 -0.55
N ARG A 91 12.31 14.69 0.44
CA ARG A 91 12.74 14.82 1.84
C ARG A 91 12.59 13.50 2.61
N LEU A 92 11.86 12.52 2.06
CA LEU A 92 11.59 11.26 2.73
C LEU A 92 12.84 10.38 2.77
N ASP A 93 13.23 9.96 3.95
CA ASP A 93 14.15 8.83 4.14
C ASP A 93 13.37 7.52 3.87
N VAL A 94 13.43 7.04 2.62
CA VAL A 94 12.70 5.83 2.21
C VAL A 94 13.06 4.60 3.05
N PRO A 95 14.34 4.31 3.34
CA PRO A 95 14.70 3.25 4.28
C PRO A 95 14.04 3.39 5.66
N GLN A 96 13.92 4.61 6.19
CA GLN A 96 13.23 4.84 7.46
C GLN A 96 11.72 4.64 7.33
N ALA A 97 11.11 5.11 6.24
CA ALA A 97 9.68 4.92 5.97
C ALA A 97 9.32 3.42 5.85
N VAL A 98 10.22 2.61 5.28
CA VAL A 98 10.06 1.14 5.25
C VAL A 98 10.08 0.56 6.66
N ARG A 99 11.01 1.01 7.51
CA ARG A 99 11.04 0.59 8.94
C ARG A 99 9.77 1.01 9.68
N ASP A 100 9.32 2.26 9.49
CA ASP A 100 8.10 2.76 10.13
C ASP A 100 6.85 2.00 9.67
N ALA A 101 6.78 1.60 8.39
CA ALA A 101 5.71 0.74 7.87
C ALA A 101 5.76 -0.68 8.47
N ALA A 102 6.96 -1.23 8.66
CA ALA A 102 7.14 -2.53 9.32
C ALA A 102 6.77 -2.46 10.82
N GLU A 103 7.10 -1.37 11.51
CA GLU A 103 6.67 -1.14 12.90
C GLU A 103 5.13 -0.97 12.99
N ALA A 104 4.51 -0.30 12.02
CA ALA A 104 3.05 -0.22 11.94
C ALA A 104 2.43 -1.61 11.73
N LEU A 105 3.04 -2.46 10.91
CA LEU A 105 2.61 -3.86 10.71
C LEU A 105 2.72 -4.66 12.03
N ALA A 106 3.82 -4.53 12.73
CA ALA A 106 4.03 -5.18 14.03
C ALA A 106 3.03 -4.67 15.07
N HIS A 107 2.79 -3.35 15.13
CA HIS A 107 1.79 -2.75 16.01
C HIS A 107 0.37 -3.26 15.69
N LEU A 108 -0.02 -3.27 14.41
CA LEU A 108 -1.34 -3.74 13.98
C LEU A 108 -1.61 -5.17 14.45
N ARG A 109 -0.61 -6.05 14.39
CA ARG A 109 -0.70 -7.44 14.87
C ARG A 109 -1.02 -7.57 16.36
N THR A 110 -0.74 -6.53 17.16
CA THR A 110 -1.00 -6.54 18.61
C THR A 110 -2.40 -6.06 18.99
N LEU A 111 -3.14 -5.47 18.05
CA LEU A 111 -4.46 -4.92 18.33
C LEU A 111 -5.47 -6.05 18.61
N PRO A 112 -6.36 -5.89 19.60
CA PRO A 112 -7.34 -6.92 19.97
C PRO A 112 -8.35 -7.22 18.84
N GLU A 113 -8.54 -6.30 17.91
CA GLU A 113 -9.39 -6.48 16.73
C GLU A 113 -8.73 -7.34 15.65
N VAL A 114 -7.40 -7.50 15.70
CA VAL A 114 -6.66 -8.30 14.70
C VAL A 114 -6.63 -9.76 15.10
N ARG A 115 -7.29 -10.60 14.28
CA ARG A 115 -7.44 -12.02 14.55
C ARG A 115 -6.13 -12.77 14.35
N ASP A 116 -5.71 -13.54 15.34
CA ASP A 116 -4.55 -14.44 15.32
C ASP A 116 -3.22 -13.70 15.05
N GLY A 117 -3.18 -12.38 15.20
CA GLY A 117 -2.00 -11.57 14.88
C GLY A 117 -1.63 -11.58 13.39
N ARG A 118 -2.56 -11.97 12.50
CA ARG A 118 -2.31 -12.03 11.05
C ARG A 118 -2.44 -10.63 10.44
N ALA A 119 -1.44 -10.17 9.70
CA ALA A 119 -1.48 -8.88 9.05
C ALA A 119 -0.68 -8.86 7.73
N GLY A 120 -1.30 -8.30 6.70
CA GLY A 120 -0.72 -8.04 5.39
C GLY A 120 -0.43 -6.56 5.15
N ILE A 121 0.01 -6.26 3.94
CA ILE A 121 0.34 -4.91 3.50
C ILE A 121 -0.14 -4.67 2.06
N ILE A 122 -0.74 -3.52 1.82
CA ILE A 122 -1.08 -3.01 0.48
C ILE A 122 -0.53 -1.59 0.34
N GLY A 123 0.01 -1.25 -0.82
CA GLY A 123 0.56 0.08 -1.04
C GLY A 123 0.38 0.57 -2.46
N PHE A 124 0.36 1.91 -2.61
CA PHE A 124 0.03 2.61 -3.85
C PHE A 124 1.16 3.57 -4.22
N CYS A 125 1.64 3.57 -5.46
CA CYS A 125 2.73 4.42 -5.95
C CYS A 125 4.01 4.26 -5.11
N LEU A 126 4.44 5.30 -4.39
CA LEU A 126 5.50 5.24 -3.37
C LEU A 126 5.24 4.07 -2.41
N GLY A 127 4.01 3.97 -1.95
CA GLY A 127 3.58 2.90 -1.04
C GLY A 127 3.62 1.51 -1.66
N GLY A 128 3.42 1.36 -2.96
CA GLY A 128 3.59 0.09 -3.66
C GLY A 128 5.04 -0.39 -3.61
N GLY A 129 6.01 0.53 -3.74
CA GLY A 129 7.41 0.25 -3.51
C GLY A 129 7.73 -0.11 -2.05
N ILE A 130 7.19 0.67 -1.09
CA ILE A 130 7.37 0.40 0.35
C ILE A 130 6.76 -0.96 0.73
N ALA A 131 5.57 -1.31 0.23
CA ALA A 131 4.95 -2.61 0.48
C ALA A 131 5.84 -3.78 0.00
N TYR A 132 6.45 -3.65 -1.18
CA TYR A 132 7.44 -4.61 -1.67
C TYR A 132 8.68 -4.71 -0.78
N PHE A 133 9.21 -3.57 -0.30
CA PHE A 133 10.37 -3.58 0.61
C PHE A 133 10.04 -4.20 1.96
N VAL A 134 8.88 -3.91 2.52
CA VAL A 134 8.40 -4.54 3.76
C VAL A 134 8.20 -6.05 3.55
N ALA A 135 7.67 -6.48 2.39
CA ALA A 135 7.53 -7.90 2.06
C ALA A 135 8.89 -8.63 1.97
N ALA A 136 9.95 -7.91 1.54
CA ALA A 136 11.29 -8.47 1.43
C ALA A 136 12.10 -8.45 2.74
N ASP A 137 11.89 -7.45 3.58
CA ASP A 137 12.73 -7.20 4.78
C ASP A 137 11.99 -7.54 6.09
N SER A 138 10.68 -7.83 6.03
CA SER A 138 9.81 -8.22 7.15
C SER A 138 9.04 -9.49 6.76
N ASP A 139 8.00 -9.85 7.48
CA ASP A 139 7.22 -11.05 7.24
C ASP A 139 5.71 -10.76 7.30
N PRO A 140 5.14 -9.98 6.35
CA PRO A 140 3.71 -9.83 6.23
C PRO A 140 3.09 -11.14 5.72
N ASP A 141 1.83 -11.41 6.10
CA ASP A 141 1.11 -12.60 5.66
C ASP A 141 0.70 -12.54 4.18
N VAL A 142 0.63 -11.33 3.60
CA VAL A 142 0.33 -11.05 2.20
C VAL A 142 0.83 -9.67 1.82
N ALA A 143 1.20 -9.45 0.55
CA ALA A 143 1.56 -8.12 0.03
C ALA A 143 0.81 -7.82 -1.27
N VAL A 144 0.37 -6.57 -1.42
CA VAL A 144 -0.25 -6.07 -2.66
C VAL A 144 0.44 -4.76 -3.05
N CYS A 145 0.96 -4.70 -4.27
CA CYS A 145 1.80 -3.61 -4.76
C CYS A 145 1.17 -2.97 -6.00
N TYR A 146 0.51 -1.83 -5.83
CA TYR A 146 -0.05 -1.03 -6.92
C TYR A 146 1.00 -0.07 -7.46
N TYR A 147 1.29 -0.16 -8.76
CA TYR A 147 2.16 0.73 -9.54
C TYR A 147 3.41 1.23 -8.78
N GLY A 148 4.09 0.32 -8.10
CA GLY A 148 5.30 0.62 -7.32
C GLY A 148 6.51 0.88 -8.20
N SER A 149 6.80 2.15 -8.51
CA SER A 149 7.87 2.54 -9.46
C SER A 149 9.29 2.24 -8.97
N ALA A 150 9.48 2.07 -7.66
CA ALA A 150 10.78 1.70 -7.10
C ALA A 150 11.12 0.20 -7.23
N ILE A 151 10.13 -0.67 -7.48
CA ILE A 151 10.31 -2.13 -7.50
C ILE A 151 11.33 -2.58 -8.57
N PRO A 152 11.27 -2.09 -9.83
CA PRO A 152 12.19 -2.54 -10.87
C PRO A 152 13.67 -2.29 -10.57
N ALA A 153 14.00 -1.26 -9.78
CA ALA A 153 15.37 -0.96 -9.39
C ALA A 153 15.90 -1.86 -8.27
N GLU A 154 15.03 -2.61 -7.57
CA GLU A 154 15.35 -3.36 -6.36
C GLU A 154 15.00 -4.87 -6.48
N LEU A 155 15.01 -5.41 -7.70
CA LEU A 155 14.70 -6.83 -7.97
C LEU A 155 15.65 -7.81 -7.29
N GLY A 156 16.83 -7.36 -6.86
CA GLY A 156 17.71 -8.17 -6.01
C GLY A 156 17.09 -8.61 -4.69
N ARG A 157 16.01 -7.92 -4.24
CA ARG A 157 15.25 -8.29 -3.04
C ARG A 157 14.17 -9.35 -3.31
N ALA A 158 13.81 -9.61 -4.57
CA ALA A 158 12.72 -10.54 -4.90
C ALA A 158 12.89 -11.91 -4.23
N GLY A 159 14.13 -12.41 -4.11
CA GLY A 159 14.45 -13.66 -3.42
C GLY A 159 14.06 -13.73 -1.94
N LYS A 160 13.82 -12.59 -1.30
CA LYS A 160 13.46 -12.49 0.11
C LYS A 160 11.95 -12.36 0.36
N VAL A 161 11.16 -12.11 -0.68
CA VAL A 161 9.68 -12.08 -0.55
C VAL A 161 9.19 -13.52 -0.42
N HIS A 162 8.62 -13.87 0.71
CA HIS A 162 8.14 -15.23 1.01
C HIS A 162 6.62 -15.33 1.10
N CYS A 163 5.93 -14.21 1.37
CA CYS A 163 4.48 -14.16 1.40
C CYS A 163 3.86 -14.20 -0.02
N PRO A 164 2.57 -14.56 -0.13
CA PRO A 164 1.80 -14.31 -1.34
C PRO A 164 1.90 -12.84 -1.75
N VAL A 165 2.10 -12.57 -3.05
CA VAL A 165 2.26 -11.19 -3.54
C VAL A 165 1.49 -10.95 -4.84
N LEU A 166 0.81 -9.81 -4.90
CA LEU A 166 0.10 -9.31 -6.08
C LEU A 166 0.75 -8.02 -6.56
N PHE A 167 0.97 -7.94 -7.88
CA PHE A 167 1.44 -6.72 -8.54
C PHE A 167 0.38 -6.22 -9.52
N GLU A 168 0.01 -4.93 -9.38
CA GLU A 168 -0.96 -4.24 -10.23
C GLU A 168 -0.27 -3.08 -10.96
N PHE A 169 -0.21 -3.14 -12.31
CA PHE A 169 0.44 -2.12 -13.13
C PHE A 169 -0.48 -1.63 -14.26
N GLY A 170 -0.23 -0.40 -14.73
CA GLY A 170 -0.82 0.12 -15.96
C GLY A 170 0.13 -0.03 -17.15
N ASP A 171 -0.39 -0.28 -18.36
CA ASP A 171 0.45 -0.38 -19.56
C ASP A 171 0.84 0.99 -20.16
N ALA A 172 0.10 2.04 -19.82
CA ALA A 172 0.37 3.43 -20.18
C ALA A 172 1.13 4.21 -19.09
N ASP A 173 1.67 3.53 -18.07
CA ASP A 173 2.42 4.16 -16.97
C ASP A 173 3.74 4.75 -17.48
N GLU A 174 3.88 6.08 -17.38
CA GLU A 174 5.09 6.81 -17.81
C GLU A 174 6.28 6.66 -16.85
N TYR A 175 6.06 6.17 -15.62
CA TYR A 175 7.10 5.96 -14.62
C TYR A 175 7.63 4.53 -14.59
N ILE A 176 6.90 3.56 -15.20
CA ILE A 176 7.26 2.14 -15.21
C ILE A 176 7.15 1.60 -16.64
N SER A 177 8.28 1.48 -17.33
CA SER A 177 8.30 1.02 -18.72
C SER A 177 7.84 -0.44 -18.87
N ALA A 178 7.52 -0.84 -20.10
CA ALA A 178 7.15 -2.23 -20.41
C ALA A 178 8.28 -3.21 -20.03
N GLU A 179 9.53 -2.85 -20.29
CA GLU A 179 10.71 -3.66 -19.96
C GLU A 179 10.87 -3.80 -18.43
N GLN A 180 10.59 -2.74 -17.67
CA GLN A 180 10.64 -2.76 -16.22
C GLN A 180 9.53 -3.66 -15.63
N ARG A 181 8.30 -3.58 -16.16
CA ARG A 181 7.21 -4.48 -15.75
C ARG A 181 7.53 -5.93 -16.05
N GLU A 182 8.07 -6.22 -17.24
CA GLU A 182 8.48 -7.55 -17.61
C GLU A 182 9.62 -8.08 -16.71
N ALA A 183 10.57 -7.23 -16.33
CA ALA A 183 11.63 -7.60 -15.40
C ALA A 183 11.09 -7.96 -14.01
N VAL A 184 10.08 -7.24 -13.51
CA VAL A 184 9.38 -7.60 -12.25
C VAL A 184 8.73 -8.97 -12.40
N LYS A 185 7.96 -9.19 -13.48
CA LYS A 185 7.31 -10.47 -13.75
C LYS A 185 8.30 -11.63 -13.79
N GLN A 186 9.42 -11.47 -14.50
CA GLN A 186 10.47 -12.48 -14.59
C GLN A 186 11.13 -12.79 -13.24
N ALA A 187 11.34 -11.77 -12.38
CA ALA A 187 11.92 -11.97 -11.06
C ALA A 187 11.04 -12.83 -10.13
N PHE A 188 9.75 -12.94 -10.43
CA PHE A 188 8.78 -13.74 -9.69
C PHE A 188 8.27 -14.96 -10.49
N GLU A 189 8.80 -15.22 -11.69
CA GLU A 189 8.36 -16.33 -12.51
C GLU A 189 8.50 -17.68 -11.81
N GLY A 190 7.46 -18.53 -11.91
CA GLY A 190 7.43 -19.85 -11.28
C GLY A 190 7.26 -19.85 -9.76
N ARG A 191 7.10 -18.71 -9.12
CA ARG A 191 6.81 -18.66 -7.68
C ARG A 191 5.34 -18.92 -7.42
N PRO A 192 5.01 -19.81 -6.48
CA PRO A 192 3.62 -20.01 -6.08
C PRO A 192 3.08 -18.74 -5.41
N HIS A 193 1.75 -18.57 -5.43
CA HIS A 193 1.06 -17.47 -4.75
C HIS A 193 1.52 -16.07 -5.20
N THR A 194 2.00 -15.96 -6.46
CA THR A 194 2.36 -14.66 -7.07
C THR A 194 1.42 -14.38 -8.23
N GLU A 195 0.85 -13.18 -8.25
CA GLU A 195 0.03 -12.68 -9.37
C GLU A 195 0.57 -11.38 -9.90
N PHE A 196 0.38 -11.19 -11.20
CA PHE A 196 0.89 -10.02 -11.91
C PHE A 196 -0.14 -9.61 -12.96
N HIS A 197 -0.74 -8.45 -12.79
CA HIS A 197 -1.74 -7.89 -13.70
C HIS A 197 -1.26 -6.60 -14.34
N VAL A 198 -1.65 -6.40 -15.59
CA VAL A 198 -1.35 -5.19 -16.36
C VAL A 198 -2.65 -4.69 -16.98
N HIS A 199 -3.04 -3.48 -16.61
CA HIS A 199 -4.29 -2.86 -17.03
C HIS A 199 -4.08 -2.00 -18.27
N SER A 200 -4.81 -2.33 -19.35
CA SER A 200 -4.65 -1.64 -20.63
C SER A 200 -5.20 -0.22 -20.59
N GLY A 201 -4.39 0.72 -21.10
CA GLY A 201 -4.70 2.16 -21.12
C GLY A 201 -4.56 2.86 -19.78
N ALA A 202 -4.25 2.13 -18.71
CA ALA A 202 -4.09 2.69 -17.38
C ALA A 202 -2.72 3.34 -17.20
N ASN A 203 -2.70 4.58 -16.72
CA ASN A 203 -1.50 5.32 -16.36
C ASN A 203 -1.08 5.02 -14.90
N HIS A 204 -0.02 5.67 -14.44
CA HIS A 204 0.35 5.66 -13.02
C HIS A 204 -0.80 6.16 -12.15
N ALA A 205 -0.92 5.64 -10.92
CA ALA A 205 -1.97 6.03 -9.98
C ALA A 205 -3.43 5.88 -10.51
N PHE A 206 -3.67 4.92 -11.40
CA PHE A 206 -4.98 4.73 -12.05
C PHE A 206 -6.13 4.41 -11.06
N ASP A 207 -5.85 3.88 -9.87
CA ASP A 207 -6.88 3.62 -8.83
C ASP A 207 -7.30 4.89 -8.08
N ASN A 208 -6.44 5.94 -8.05
CA ASN A 208 -6.72 7.15 -7.28
C ASN A 208 -7.75 8.06 -7.98
N HIS A 209 -9.01 7.97 -7.54
CA HIS A 209 -10.12 8.75 -8.10
C HIS A 209 -10.05 10.26 -7.79
N ASN A 210 -9.20 10.70 -6.86
CA ASN A 210 -8.96 12.12 -6.59
C ASN A 210 -7.91 12.71 -7.55
N ALA A 211 -7.01 11.87 -8.08
CA ALA A 211 -5.99 12.27 -9.05
C ALA A 211 -6.53 12.17 -10.49
N SER A 212 -7.43 13.08 -10.88
CA SER A 212 -8.22 13.02 -12.12
C SER A 212 -7.40 12.88 -13.42
N LEU A 213 -6.14 13.33 -13.42
CA LEU A 213 -5.22 13.19 -14.56
C LEU A 213 -4.73 11.75 -14.76
N PHE A 214 -4.81 10.93 -13.75
CA PHE A 214 -4.26 9.57 -13.71
C PHE A 214 -5.34 8.50 -13.59
N HIS A 215 -6.49 8.86 -13.00
CA HIS A 215 -7.57 7.92 -12.71
C HIS A 215 -8.13 7.27 -13.98
N HIS A 216 -8.19 5.94 -13.97
CA HIS A 216 -8.82 5.14 -15.03
C HIS A 216 -9.89 4.22 -14.40
N PRO A 217 -11.19 4.61 -14.45
CA PRO A 217 -12.24 3.93 -13.68
C PRO A 217 -12.37 2.44 -13.95
N GLU A 218 -12.25 2.02 -15.22
CA GLU A 218 -12.36 0.60 -15.59
C GLU A 218 -11.18 -0.23 -15.08
N ALA A 219 -9.96 0.33 -15.18
CA ALA A 219 -8.76 -0.32 -14.64
C ALA A 219 -8.80 -0.40 -13.11
N ALA A 220 -9.21 0.69 -12.44
CA ALA A 220 -9.38 0.73 -11.00
C ALA A 220 -10.38 -0.32 -10.50
N ALA A 221 -11.55 -0.42 -11.16
CA ALA A 221 -12.56 -1.41 -10.81
C ALA A 221 -12.02 -2.84 -10.97
N ARG A 222 -11.35 -3.14 -12.10
CA ARG A 222 -10.78 -4.46 -12.36
C ARG A 222 -9.68 -4.83 -11.37
N ALA A 223 -8.71 -3.92 -11.14
CA ALA A 223 -7.63 -4.16 -10.19
C ALA A 223 -8.17 -4.42 -8.77
N TRP A 224 -9.25 -3.73 -8.38
CA TRP A 224 -9.87 -3.99 -7.09
C TRP A 224 -10.59 -5.34 -7.02
N GLU A 225 -11.23 -5.77 -8.10
CA GLU A 225 -11.82 -7.12 -8.20
C GLU A 225 -10.72 -8.19 -8.11
N GLU A 226 -9.61 -8.03 -8.83
CA GLU A 226 -8.46 -8.94 -8.81
C GLU A 226 -7.80 -8.96 -7.42
N THR A 227 -7.58 -7.79 -6.80
CA THR A 227 -7.10 -7.68 -5.42
C THR A 227 -8.02 -8.38 -4.43
N SER A 228 -9.33 -8.15 -4.52
CA SER A 228 -10.30 -8.78 -3.63
C SER A 228 -10.33 -10.30 -3.78
N ALA A 229 -10.25 -10.80 -5.02
CA ALA A 229 -10.17 -12.24 -5.30
C ALA A 229 -8.86 -12.86 -4.79
N PHE A 230 -7.73 -12.17 -4.98
CA PHE A 230 -6.43 -12.58 -4.47
C PHE A 230 -6.43 -12.65 -2.94
N LEU A 231 -6.88 -11.60 -2.26
CA LEU A 231 -6.97 -11.55 -0.81
C LEU A 231 -7.91 -12.63 -0.26
N SER A 232 -9.08 -12.85 -0.91
CA SER A 232 -10.02 -13.90 -0.49
C SER A 232 -9.41 -15.31 -0.55
N ARG A 233 -8.49 -15.55 -1.46
CA ARG A 233 -7.82 -16.85 -1.65
C ARG A 233 -6.59 -17.01 -0.77
N GLU A 234 -5.70 -15.99 -0.73
CA GLU A 234 -4.39 -16.09 -0.09
C GLU A 234 -4.39 -15.60 1.36
N PHE A 235 -5.33 -14.73 1.72
CA PHE A 235 -5.42 -14.09 3.04
C PHE A 235 -6.88 -13.97 3.51
N PRO A 236 -7.62 -15.07 3.63
CA PRO A 236 -9.06 -15.05 3.93
C PRO A 236 -9.37 -14.44 5.31
N VAL A 237 -10.54 -13.78 5.39
CA VAL A 237 -11.13 -13.16 6.59
C VAL A 237 -11.68 -14.21 7.55
#